data_25c60f015eace6922d65c5efc0b49e3a
#
_entry.id   25c60f015eace6922d65c5efc0b49e3a
#
_cell.length_a   1.000
_cell.length_b   1.000
_cell.length_c   1.000
_cell.angle_alpha   90.00
_cell.angle_beta   90.00
_cell.angle_gamma   90.00
#
_symmetry.space_group_name_H-M   'P 1'
#
loop_
_entity.id
_entity.type
_entity.pdbx_description
1 polymer ?
#
loop_
_entity_poly.entity_id
_entity_poly.type
_entity_poly.pdbx_seq_one_letter_code
_entity_poly.pdbx_strand_id
1 'polypeptide(L)'
;MDSNNGPYHIGIGEREGRIISSLVHQRNYGLVHGIGRSGNINDLQPKACGSSLLVQLINSLLKNLLHSIGMTFIKDIIILPFATGMALTLTYLTLRLQKPKAKYIIWSRIDQKTCLKCIVTSGFEPIIINPIPNKTNDYEIETDVEGIKNAIDKYGIDNILCVTSTTSCFAPRCYDNIEEISKICKEKKLFHVINNAYGIYCTKIIDMINKADKSGEVTLVISSTDKNFMVPVGGAFIYSSKEDMVLKVKKNYPGRASISPILDLFISFLEMGKNKYKSLIKERKEKYKILIKKMESIATKYGEKVIAMNGNKISILFTLKNIVEKSGNKDAKEIGSMCFNRQISGVRIITSSNGEKKNVGGYDFLNYGSSCDNYNHLPYMTFSCAIGIKDEEIEGFVNKIDKIIENFIKH
;
A
#
# COMPACT_ATOMS: atom_id res chain seq x y z
N MET A 1 11.74 13.53 26.73
CA MET A 1 12.92 14.10 26.04
C MET A 1 14.07 13.10 26.11
N ASP A 2 14.96 13.13 25.14
CA ASP A 2 16.17 12.32 25.17
C ASP A 2 17.18 12.89 26.19
N SER A 3 18.13 12.09 26.66
CA SER A 3 18.95 12.37 27.84
C SER A 3 19.84 13.61 27.74
N ASN A 4 20.26 14.00 26.53
CA ASN A 4 21.14 15.17 26.35
C ASN A 4 20.39 16.52 26.22
N ASN A 5 19.14 16.56 26.57
CA ASN A 5 18.35 17.81 26.68
C ASN A 5 18.25 18.28 28.16
N GLY A 6 18.93 17.63 29.06
CA GLY A 6 19.00 18.02 30.46
C GLY A 6 19.99 19.18 30.65
N PRO A 7 19.76 20.08 31.62
CA PRO A 7 20.56 21.29 31.82
C PRO A 7 22.03 21.05 32.22
N TYR A 8 22.37 19.87 32.67
CA TYR A 8 23.73 19.51 33.08
C TYR A 8 24.36 18.38 32.23
N HIS A 9 23.81 18.15 31.04
CA HIS A 9 24.34 17.10 30.19
C HIS A 9 25.66 17.52 29.53
N ILE A 10 26.69 16.70 29.67
CA ILE A 10 27.99 16.87 29.02
C ILE A 10 28.13 15.77 27.95
N GLY A 11 28.08 16.17 26.68
CA GLY A 11 28.25 15.26 25.54
C GLY A 11 29.61 15.49 24.89
N ILE A 12 30.46 14.45 24.84
CA ILE A 12 31.82 14.49 24.24
C ILE A 12 32.02 13.46 23.13
N GLY A 13 30.97 12.75 22.72
CA GLY A 13 31.01 11.79 21.62
C GLY A 13 30.73 12.44 20.26
N GLU A 14 30.90 11.66 19.20
CA GLU A 14 30.66 12.11 17.81
C GLU A 14 29.17 12.39 17.54
N ARG A 15 28.27 11.74 18.31
CA ARG A 15 26.82 11.82 18.08
C ARG A 15 26.07 12.18 19.37
N GLU A 16 26.00 13.48 19.63
CA GLU A 16 25.38 14.01 20.85
C GLU A 16 24.05 14.74 20.60
N GLY A 17 23.44 14.56 19.43
CA GLY A 17 22.13 15.13 19.12
C GLY A 17 22.10 16.66 19.08
N ARG A 18 23.22 17.29 18.73
CA ARG A 18 23.29 18.75 18.61
C ARG A 18 22.52 19.20 17.37
N ILE A 19 21.60 20.14 17.56
CA ILE A 19 20.78 20.72 16.49
C ILE A 19 21.04 22.23 16.44
N ILE A 20 21.51 22.71 15.30
CA ILE A 20 21.82 24.14 15.12
C ILE A 20 20.58 24.98 14.82
N SER A 21 19.59 24.42 14.12
CA SER A 21 18.35 25.15 13.79
C SER A 21 17.36 25.11 14.95
N SER A 22 16.95 26.28 15.45
CA SER A 22 15.92 26.34 16.49
C SER A 22 14.58 25.75 16.06
N LEU A 23 14.19 25.91 14.79
CA LEU A 23 12.96 25.36 14.24
C LEU A 23 13.01 23.83 14.19
N VAL A 24 14.15 23.27 13.75
CA VAL A 24 14.35 21.81 13.74
C VAL A 24 14.34 21.25 15.16
N HIS A 25 14.96 21.96 16.10
CA HIS A 25 14.93 21.57 17.52
C HIS A 25 13.51 21.54 18.09
N GLN A 26 12.75 22.61 17.87
CA GLN A 26 11.36 22.74 18.33
C GLN A 26 10.47 21.60 17.78
N ARG A 27 10.49 21.37 16.45
CA ARG A 27 9.63 20.36 15.83
C ARG A 27 9.94 18.92 16.25
N ASN A 28 11.14 18.65 16.79
CA ASN A 28 11.51 17.33 17.28
C ASN A 28 11.21 17.12 18.77
N TYR A 29 10.69 18.13 19.49
CA TYR A 29 10.30 18.02 20.90
C TYR A 29 11.39 17.44 21.80
N GLY A 30 12.66 17.70 21.49
CA GLY A 30 13.79 17.15 22.22
C GLY A 30 14.06 15.64 21.99
N LEU A 31 13.46 15.05 20.96
CA LEU A 31 13.66 13.66 20.55
C LEU A 31 14.73 13.59 19.46
N VAL A 32 16.01 13.78 19.84
CA VAL A 32 17.09 14.09 18.91
C VAL A 32 18.00 12.90 18.57
N HIS A 33 17.96 11.84 19.36
CA HIS A 33 18.84 10.69 19.17
C HIS A 33 18.27 9.59 18.26
N GLY A 34 17.01 9.72 17.80
CA GLY A 34 16.32 8.70 17.02
C GLY A 34 15.98 7.44 17.84
N ILE A 35 15.69 6.36 17.15
CA ILE A 35 15.20 5.11 17.74
C ILE A 35 16.13 3.94 17.47
N GLY A 36 16.01 2.90 18.28
CA GLY A 36 16.72 1.64 18.16
C GLY A 36 18.16 1.70 18.65
N ARG A 37 18.73 0.52 18.74
CA ARG A 37 20.13 0.29 19.07
C ARG A 37 20.73 -0.63 18.00
N SER A 38 22.04 -0.68 17.87
CA SER A 38 22.71 -1.58 16.93
C SER A 38 22.18 -3.00 17.03
N GLY A 39 21.57 -3.49 15.96
CA GLY A 39 21.02 -4.84 15.87
C GLY A 39 19.55 -5.02 16.25
N ASN A 40 18.85 -3.99 16.75
CA ASN A 40 17.39 -4.04 16.93
C ASN A 40 16.80 -2.62 16.97
N ILE A 41 15.89 -2.32 16.03
CA ILE A 41 15.26 -1.00 15.95
C ILE A 41 14.34 -0.70 17.15
N ASN A 42 13.87 -1.70 17.87
CA ASN A 42 12.95 -1.55 18.99
C ASN A 42 13.64 -1.56 20.37
N ASP A 43 14.96 -1.72 20.39
CA ASP A 43 15.70 -1.75 21.65
C ASP A 43 15.78 -0.36 22.30
N LEU A 44 15.71 -0.37 23.62
CA LEU A 44 15.87 0.83 24.42
C LEU A 44 17.29 1.37 24.30
N GLN A 45 17.39 2.65 23.94
CA GLN A 45 18.66 3.37 23.86
C GLN A 45 18.74 4.35 25.04
N PRO A 46 19.70 4.22 25.98
CA PRO A 46 19.78 5.12 27.14
C PRO A 46 19.89 6.61 26.78
N LYS A 47 20.63 6.95 25.72
CA LYS A 47 20.70 8.34 25.22
C LYS A 47 19.38 8.83 24.62
N ALA A 48 18.54 7.93 24.16
CA ALA A 48 17.26 8.21 23.49
C ALA A 48 16.10 7.62 24.29
N CYS A 49 16.07 7.84 25.59
CA CYS A 49 15.04 7.25 26.45
C CYS A 49 13.63 7.73 26.07
N GLY A 50 13.46 9.01 25.78
CA GLY A 50 12.18 9.55 25.32
C GLY A 50 11.74 8.97 23.99
N SER A 51 12.61 8.95 22.98
CA SER A 51 12.34 8.36 21.68
C SER A 51 12.03 6.84 21.80
N SER A 52 12.76 6.12 22.63
CA SER A 52 12.55 4.69 22.84
C SER A 52 11.19 4.37 23.49
N LEU A 53 10.81 5.12 24.51
CA LEU A 53 9.50 4.98 25.17
C LEU A 53 8.36 5.34 24.21
N LEU A 54 8.53 6.42 23.42
CA LEU A 54 7.53 6.84 22.45
C LEU A 54 7.27 5.75 21.40
N VAL A 55 8.32 5.11 20.87
CA VAL A 55 8.17 4.01 19.90
C VAL A 55 7.38 2.85 20.49
N GLN A 56 7.64 2.46 21.72
CA GLN A 56 6.89 1.38 22.35
C GLN A 56 5.43 1.76 22.58
N LEU A 57 5.19 3.00 23.00
CA LEU A 57 3.84 3.51 23.21
C LEU A 57 3.05 3.55 21.90
N ILE A 58 3.62 4.10 20.83
CA ILE A 58 2.89 4.22 19.57
C ILE A 58 2.65 2.86 18.89
N ASN A 59 3.58 1.91 19.00
CA ASN A 59 3.35 0.54 18.54
C ASN A 59 2.15 -0.09 19.28
N SER A 60 2.05 0.11 20.58
CA SER A 60 0.94 -0.36 21.40
C SER A 60 -0.37 0.32 21.06
N LEU A 61 -0.37 1.64 20.85
CA LEU A 61 -1.55 2.41 20.43
C LEU A 61 -2.03 1.97 19.05
N LEU A 62 -1.13 1.79 18.11
CA LEU A 62 -1.45 1.32 16.75
C LEU A 62 -2.06 -0.08 16.80
N LYS A 63 -1.44 -1.01 17.54
CA LYS A 63 -2.00 -2.37 17.73
C LYS A 63 -3.41 -2.31 18.31
N ASN A 64 -3.62 -1.50 19.34
CA ASN A 64 -4.95 -1.33 19.96
C ASN A 64 -5.98 -0.74 18.97
N LEU A 65 -5.57 0.26 18.18
CA LEU A 65 -6.42 0.83 17.14
C LEU A 65 -6.81 -0.23 16.10
N LEU A 66 -5.86 -1.00 15.59
CA LEU A 66 -6.10 -2.05 14.60
C LEU A 66 -7.02 -3.15 15.13
N HIS A 67 -6.83 -3.59 16.37
CA HIS A 67 -7.76 -4.52 17.03
C HIS A 67 -9.17 -3.93 17.11
N SER A 68 -9.28 -2.64 17.44
CA SER A 68 -10.57 -1.97 17.60
C SER A 68 -11.37 -1.83 16.31
N ILE A 69 -10.73 -1.95 15.15
CA ILE A 69 -11.39 -1.94 13.82
C ILE A 69 -11.52 -3.34 13.23
N GLY A 70 -11.17 -4.38 13.99
CA GLY A 70 -11.42 -5.78 13.62
C GLY A 70 -10.21 -6.60 13.20
N MET A 71 -8.98 -6.05 13.19
CA MET A 71 -7.76 -6.80 12.86
C MET A 71 -7.23 -7.55 14.09
N THR A 72 -7.98 -8.54 14.57
CA THR A 72 -7.76 -9.20 15.86
C THR A 72 -6.61 -10.20 15.87
N PHE A 73 -6.13 -10.63 14.70
CA PHE A 73 -5.05 -11.60 14.57
C PHE A 73 -3.67 -11.05 14.98
N ILE A 74 -3.50 -9.73 15.01
CA ILE A 74 -2.21 -9.08 15.24
C ILE A 74 -1.70 -9.32 16.66
N LYS A 75 -0.59 -10.03 16.78
CA LYS A 75 0.10 -10.23 18.05
C LYS A 75 1.25 -9.27 18.27
N ASP A 76 2.02 -8.97 17.20
CA ASP A 76 3.12 -8.01 17.27
C ASP A 76 3.15 -7.10 16.04
N ILE A 77 3.72 -5.90 16.22
CA ILE A 77 3.79 -4.83 15.23
C ILE A 77 5.06 -4.00 15.40
N ILE A 78 5.58 -3.46 14.32
CA ILE A 78 6.66 -2.48 14.32
C ILE A 78 6.40 -1.39 13.28
N ILE A 79 6.50 -0.14 13.70
CA ILE A 79 6.50 1.02 12.81
C ILE A 79 7.93 1.32 12.39
N LEU A 80 8.14 1.52 11.11
CA LEU A 80 9.43 1.77 10.49
C LEU A 80 9.43 3.14 9.81
N PRO A 81 10.52 3.94 9.92
CA PRO A 81 10.57 5.30 9.40
C PRO A 81 10.97 5.35 7.91
N PHE A 82 10.32 4.55 7.11
CA PHE A 82 10.43 4.54 5.64
C PHE A 82 9.17 3.97 5.00
N ALA A 83 8.94 4.32 3.72
CA ALA A 83 7.73 3.93 3.00
C ALA A 83 7.67 2.42 2.70
N THR A 84 6.48 1.94 2.30
CA THR A 84 6.12 0.53 2.10
C THR A 84 7.11 -0.24 1.22
N GLY A 85 7.69 0.38 0.19
CA GLY A 85 8.67 -0.29 -0.68
C GLY A 85 9.91 -0.77 0.07
N MET A 86 10.49 0.09 0.92
CA MET A 86 11.61 -0.29 1.77
C MET A 86 11.21 -1.27 2.87
N ALA A 87 9.97 -1.18 3.38
CA ALA A 87 9.45 -2.14 4.34
C ALA A 87 9.32 -3.55 3.72
N LEU A 88 8.85 -3.65 2.46
CA LEU A 88 8.86 -4.91 1.70
C LEU A 88 10.29 -5.42 1.46
N THR A 89 11.21 -4.55 1.04
CA THR A 89 12.62 -4.91 0.85
C THR A 89 13.23 -5.48 2.14
N LEU A 90 13.06 -4.79 3.28
CA LEU A 90 13.54 -5.29 4.57
C LEU A 90 12.88 -6.62 4.95
N THR A 91 11.59 -6.80 4.64
CA THR A 91 10.86 -8.05 4.85
C THR A 91 11.52 -9.19 4.06
N TYR A 92 11.77 -9.00 2.76
CA TYR A 92 12.39 -10.04 1.93
C TYR A 92 13.82 -10.36 2.39
N LEU A 93 14.62 -9.36 2.75
CA LEU A 93 15.95 -9.56 3.32
C LEU A 93 15.91 -10.31 4.66
N THR A 94 14.89 -10.06 5.48
CA THR A 94 14.69 -10.79 6.75
C THR A 94 14.33 -12.25 6.50
N LEU A 95 13.43 -12.52 5.55
CA LEU A 95 13.05 -13.88 5.18
C LEU A 95 14.21 -14.66 4.52
N ARG A 96 15.11 -13.97 3.79
CA ARG A 96 16.33 -14.56 3.23
C ARG A 96 17.19 -15.24 4.30
N LEU A 97 17.28 -14.66 5.49
CA LEU A 97 18.04 -15.28 6.59
C LEU A 97 17.47 -16.62 7.03
N GLN A 98 16.17 -16.87 6.80
CA GLN A 98 15.52 -18.13 7.10
C GLN A 98 15.61 -19.13 5.94
N LYS A 99 15.81 -18.63 4.71
CA LYS A 99 15.83 -19.43 3.47
C LYS A 99 16.92 -18.91 2.52
N PRO A 100 18.20 -19.06 2.89
CA PRO A 100 19.31 -18.38 2.21
C PRO A 100 19.58 -18.85 0.78
N LYS A 101 19.10 -20.05 0.41
CA LYS A 101 19.24 -20.61 -0.93
C LYS A 101 18.15 -20.17 -1.90
N ALA A 102 17.08 -19.56 -1.41
CA ALA A 102 15.97 -19.10 -2.26
C ALA A 102 16.41 -18.00 -3.21
N LYS A 103 15.95 -18.08 -4.44
CA LYS A 103 16.28 -17.16 -5.55
C LYS A 103 15.08 -16.37 -6.02
N TYR A 104 13.88 -16.91 -5.87
CA TYR A 104 12.66 -16.41 -6.49
C TYR A 104 11.64 -15.92 -5.45
N ILE A 105 10.86 -14.92 -5.87
CA ILE A 105 9.63 -14.50 -5.18
C ILE A 105 8.48 -14.59 -6.19
N ILE A 106 7.45 -15.37 -5.87
CA ILE A 106 6.21 -15.38 -6.66
C ILE A 106 5.44 -14.10 -6.35
N TRP A 107 5.12 -13.34 -7.39
CA TRP A 107 4.46 -12.07 -7.29
C TRP A 107 3.22 -12.00 -8.17
N SER A 108 2.06 -11.87 -7.54
CA SER A 108 0.82 -11.58 -8.25
C SER A 108 0.87 -10.14 -8.75
N ARG A 109 0.94 -9.97 -10.07
CA ARG A 109 1.23 -8.70 -10.73
C ARG A 109 0.25 -7.60 -10.35
N ILE A 110 0.80 -6.46 -10.00
CA ILE A 110 0.12 -5.17 -9.93
C ILE A 110 1.01 -4.12 -10.57
N ASP A 111 0.46 -3.28 -11.44
CA ASP A 111 1.23 -2.24 -12.14
C ASP A 111 1.49 -1.01 -11.26
N GLN A 112 2.23 -1.28 -10.18
CA GLN A 112 2.82 -0.32 -9.28
C GLN A 112 4.33 -0.62 -9.20
N LYS A 113 5.14 0.28 -9.74
CA LYS A 113 6.59 0.06 -9.93
C LYS A 113 7.31 -0.40 -8.66
N THR A 114 6.94 0.14 -7.50
CA THR A 114 7.59 -0.18 -6.23
C THR A 114 7.40 -1.64 -5.85
N CYS A 115 6.24 -2.25 -6.16
CA CYS A 115 5.95 -3.64 -5.81
C CYS A 115 6.90 -4.63 -6.51
N LEU A 116 7.28 -4.35 -7.76
CA LEU A 116 8.28 -5.14 -8.48
C LEU A 116 9.71 -4.75 -8.05
N LYS A 117 9.98 -3.44 -7.97
CA LYS A 117 11.33 -2.95 -7.68
C LYS A 117 11.85 -3.41 -6.31
N CYS A 118 11.00 -3.54 -5.29
CA CYS A 118 11.44 -4.02 -3.98
C CYS A 118 11.92 -5.49 -4.03
N ILE A 119 11.37 -6.32 -4.92
CA ILE A 119 11.83 -7.70 -5.15
C ILE A 119 13.24 -7.67 -5.76
N VAL A 120 13.39 -6.95 -6.88
CA VAL A 120 14.67 -6.84 -7.58
C VAL A 120 15.74 -6.17 -6.70
N THR A 121 15.40 -5.09 -5.99
CA THR A 121 16.32 -4.39 -5.08
C THR A 121 16.79 -5.28 -3.93
N SER A 122 15.96 -6.21 -3.46
CA SER A 122 16.38 -7.19 -2.44
C SER A 122 17.18 -8.37 -3.02
N GLY A 123 17.49 -8.35 -4.33
CA GLY A 123 18.31 -9.34 -5.02
C GLY A 123 17.59 -10.66 -5.30
N PHE A 124 16.27 -10.64 -5.42
CA PHE A 124 15.49 -11.79 -5.87
C PHE A 124 14.96 -11.59 -7.29
N GLU A 125 14.72 -12.69 -7.98
CA GLU A 125 14.05 -12.73 -9.26
C GLU A 125 12.55 -12.90 -9.07
N PRO A 126 11.69 -12.01 -9.63
CA PRO A 126 10.25 -12.17 -9.56
C PRO A 126 9.74 -13.24 -10.52
N ILE A 127 8.96 -14.18 -10.02
CA ILE A 127 8.09 -15.02 -10.85
C ILE A 127 6.77 -14.28 -10.96
N ILE A 128 6.52 -13.68 -12.14
CA ILE A 128 5.39 -12.81 -12.39
C ILE A 128 4.17 -13.63 -12.76
N ILE A 129 3.11 -13.54 -11.95
CA ILE A 129 1.82 -14.16 -12.24
C ILE A 129 0.87 -13.08 -12.72
N ASN A 130 0.50 -13.11 -13.99
CA ASN A 130 -0.49 -12.20 -14.55
C ASN A 130 -1.88 -12.54 -13.99
N PRO A 131 -2.70 -11.56 -13.60
CA PRO A 131 -4.10 -11.77 -13.29
C PRO A 131 -4.88 -12.24 -14.52
N ILE A 132 -5.98 -12.90 -14.27
CA ILE A 132 -6.91 -13.40 -15.28
C ILE A 132 -8.24 -12.66 -15.24
N PRO A 133 -9.02 -12.60 -16.34
CA PRO A 133 -10.37 -12.05 -16.32
C PRO A 133 -11.27 -12.78 -15.32
N ASN A 134 -12.10 -12.00 -14.60
CA ASN A 134 -13.08 -12.60 -13.70
C ASN A 134 -14.23 -13.23 -14.51
N LYS A 135 -14.65 -14.43 -14.12
CA LYS A 135 -15.65 -15.21 -14.85
C LYS A 135 -17.06 -14.60 -14.86
N THR A 136 -17.38 -13.78 -13.86
CA THR A 136 -18.74 -13.21 -13.69
C THR A 136 -18.81 -11.74 -14.09
N ASN A 137 -17.67 -11.06 -14.16
CA ASN A 137 -17.57 -9.66 -14.55
C ASN A 137 -16.26 -9.44 -15.33
N ASP A 138 -16.34 -9.42 -16.63
CA ASP A 138 -15.19 -9.30 -17.54
C ASP A 138 -14.43 -7.94 -17.43
N TYR A 139 -15.03 -6.95 -16.80
CA TYR A 139 -14.32 -5.71 -16.41
C TYR A 139 -13.36 -5.91 -15.23
N GLU A 140 -13.52 -6.96 -14.45
CA GLU A 140 -12.64 -7.26 -13.32
C GLU A 140 -11.58 -8.27 -13.71
N ILE A 141 -10.38 -8.12 -13.15
CA ILE A 141 -9.32 -9.11 -13.21
C ILE A 141 -8.99 -9.61 -11.80
N GLU A 142 -8.74 -10.89 -11.70
CA GLU A 142 -8.53 -11.59 -10.42
C GLU A 142 -7.23 -12.39 -10.41
N THR A 143 -6.87 -12.90 -9.25
CA THR A 143 -5.65 -13.70 -9.06
C THR A 143 -5.72 -15.00 -9.83
N ASP A 144 -4.68 -15.30 -10.61
CA ASP A 144 -4.45 -16.62 -11.18
C ASP A 144 -3.85 -17.55 -10.10
N VAL A 145 -4.72 -18.21 -9.35
CA VAL A 145 -4.32 -19.14 -8.28
C VAL A 145 -3.64 -20.39 -8.86
N GLU A 146 -4.11 -20.89 -10.00
CA GLU A 146 -3.48 -22.04 -10.68
C GLU A 146 -2.09 -21.68 -11.22
N GLY A 147 -1.93 -20.47 -11.75
CA GLY A 147 -0.62 -19.94 -12.14
C GLY A 147 0.37 -19.90 -10.98
N ILE A 148 -0.09 -19.58 -9.77
CA ILE A 148 0.75 -19.63 -8.55
C ILE A 148 1.17 -21.07 -8.24
N LYS A 149 0.24 -22.06 -8.28
CA LYS A 149 0.54 -23.47 -8.04
C LYS A 149 1.54 -24.01 -9.07
N ASN A 150 1.28 -23.77 -10.34
CA ASN A 150 2.15 -24.19 -11.44
C ASN A 150 3.57 -23.58 -11.32
N ALA A 151 3.67 -22.34 -10.86
CA ALA A 151 4.95 -21.70 -10.59
C ALA A 151 5.69 -22.39 -9.44
N ILE A 152 5.00 -22.75 -8.35
CA ILE A 152 5.60 -23.48 -7.23
C ILE A 152 6.15 -24.82 -7.69
N ASP A 153 5.39 -25.57 -8.46
CA ASP A 153 5.79 -26.90 -8.94
C ASP A 153 6.95 -26.80 -9.95
N LYS A 154 6.93 -25.79 -10.83
CA LYS A 154 7.97 -25.55 -11.84
C LYS A 154 9.32 -25.13 -11.24
N TYR A 155 9.32 -24.20 -10.29
CA TYR A 155 10.56 -23.62 -9.76
C TYR A 155 11.07 -24.35 -8.51
N GLY A 156 10.25 -25.15 -7.86
CA GLY A 156 10.56 -25.91 -6.65
C GLY A 156 10.53 -25.08 -5.38
N ILE A 157 9.98 -25.64 -4.33
CA ILE A 157 9.72 -24.96 -3.05
C ILE A 157 11.00 -24.37 -2.45
N ASP A 158 12.13 -25.07 -2.54
CA ASP A 158 13.40 -24.64 -1.93
C ASP A 158 13.99 -23.39 -2.58
N ASN A 159 13.69 -23.17 -3.84
CA ASN A 159 14.16 -22.00 -4.59
C ASN A 159 13.27 -20.76 -4.40
N ILE A 160 12.06 -20.93 -3.86
CA ILE A 160 11.08 -19.85 -3.70
C ILE A 160 11.15 -19.34 -2.25
N LEU A 161 11.40 -18.03 -2.08
CA LEU A 161 11.39 -17.38 -0.78
C LEU A 161 9.98 -17.29 -0.22
N CYS A 162 9.10 -16.67 -0.96
CA CYS A 162 7.72 -16.41 -0.53
C CYS A 162 6.80 -16.21 -1.73
N VAL A 163 5.49 -16.26 -1.46
CA VAL A 163 4.46 -15.70 -2.33
C VAL A 163 4.11 -14.31 -1.81
N THR A 164 4.13 -13.31 -2.69
CA THR A 164 3.70 -11.94 -2.35
C THR A 164 2.38 -11.63 -3.02
N SER A 165 1.37 -11.35 -2.22
CA SER A 165 0.03 -10.94 -2.63
C SER A 165 -0.23 -9.48 -2.28
N THR A 166 -1.25 -8.88 -2.91
CA THR A 166 -1.59 -7.48 -2.74
C THR A 166 -3.09 -7.30 -2.54
N THR A 167 -3.45 -6.57 -1.49
CA THR A 167 -4.81 -6.10 -1.22
C THR A 167 -5.01 -4.63 -1.58
N SER A 168 -3.94 -3.92 -1.90
CA SER A 168 -3.93 -2.50 -2.25
C SER A 168 -3.72 -2.33 -3.75
N CYS A 169 -4.79 -2.44 -4.54
CA CYS A 169 -4.74 -2.44 -5.99
C CYS A 169 -5.70 -1.43 -6.62
N PHE A 170 -5.48 -1.15 -7.90
CA PHE A 170 -6.26 -0.21 -8.70
C PHE A 170 -7.23 -0.98 -9.60
N ALA A 171 -8.45 -0.45 -9.80
CA ALA A 171 -9.34 -1.01 -10.80
C ALA A 171 -8.65 -1.04 -12.18
N PRO A 172 -8.81 -2.11 -12.95
CA PRO A 172 -9.77 -3.21 -12.84
C PRO A 172 -9.34 -4.38 -11.94
N ARG A 173 -8.17 -4.28 -11.28
CA ARG A 173 -7.63 -5.38 -10.50
C ARG A 173 -8.37 -5.54 -9.18
N CYS A 174 -8.86 -6.75 -8.91
CA CYS A 174 -9.37 -7.17 -7.62
C CYS A 174 -8.24 -7.35 -6.59
N TYR A 175 -8.58 -7.34 -5.32
CA TYR A 175 -7.68 -7.83 -4.26
C TYR A 175 -7.29 -9.28 -4.56
N ASP A 176 -6.05 -9.66 -4.24
CA ASP A 176 -5.65 -11.04 -4.38
C ASP A 176 -6.51 -11.98 -3.52
N ASN A 177 -6.72 -13.19 -4.00
CA ASN A 177 -7.36 -14.25 -3.23
C ASN A 177 -6.42 -14.75 -2.14
N ILE A 178 -6.18 -13.87 -1.13
CA ILE A 178 -5.22 -14.11 -0.06
C ILE A 178 -5.57 -15.33 0.79
N GLU A 179 -6.84 -15.72 0.86
CA GLU A 179 -7.27 -16.90 1.61
C GLU A 179 -6.77 -18.17 0.93
N GLU A 180 -6.97 -18.33 -0.38
CA GLU A 180 -6.46 -19.49 -1.12
C GLU A 180 -4.93 -19.49 -1.20
N ILE A 181 -4.30 -18.34 -1.43
CA ILE A 181 -2.84 -18.23 -1.41
C ILE A 181 -2.29 -18.66 -0.04
N SER A 182 -2.94 -18.25 1.05
CA SER A 182 -2.48 -18.59 2.41
C SER A 182 -2.57 -20.11 2.67
N LYS A 183 -3.62 -20.77 2.17
CA LYS A 183 -3.77 -22.24 2.27
C LYS A 183 -2.65 -22.96 1.50
N ILE A 184 -2.38 -22.53 0.25
CA ILE A 184 -1.28 -23.04 -0.56
C ILE A 184 0.06 -22.86 0.15
N CYS A 185 0.33 -21.66 0.67
CA CYS A 185 1.56 -21.38 1.38
C CYS A 185 1.73 -22.24 2.64
N LYS A 186 0.64 -22.52 3.38
CA LYS A 186 0.66 -23.42 4.54
C LYS A 186 0.97 -24.85 4.13
N GLU A 187 0.29 -25.37 3.11
CA GLU A 187 0.50 -26.72 2.58
C GLU A 187 1.95 -26.90 2.11
N LYS A 188 2.45 -25.95 1.32
CA LYS A 188 3.78 -26.01 0.71
C LYS A 188 4.89 -25.48 1.65
N LYS A 189 4.59 -25.08 2.88
CA LYS A 189 5.55 -24.51 3.86
C LYS A 189 6.33 -23.29 3.28
N LEU A 190 5.64 -22.45 2.52
CA LEU A 190 6.16 -21.21 1.97
C LEU A 190 5.76 -20.02 2.83
N PHE A 191 6.59 -18.99 2.86
CA PHE A 191 6.21 -17.71 3.44
C PHE A 191 5.17 -17.01 2.57
N HIS A 192 4.21 -16.32 3.21
CA HIS A 192 3.22 -15.48 2.54
C HIS A 192 3.36 -14.04 3.05
N VAL A 193 3.70 -13.12 2.16
CA VAL A 193 3.83 -11.68 2.44
C VAL A 193 2.66 -10.95 1.81
N ILE A 194 1.92 -10.17 2.59
CA ILE A 194 0.76 -9.39 2.11
C ILE A 194 1.12 -7.91 2.05
N ASN A 195 1.13 -7.33 0.86
CA ASN A 195 1.19 -5.90 0.66
C ASN A 195 -0.20 -5.29 0.84
N ASN A 196 -0.46 -4.77 2.04
CA ASN A 196 -1.69 -4.07 2.41
C ASN A 196 -1.44 -2.57 2.58
N ALA A 197 -0.77 -1.94 1.61
CA ALA A 197 -0.31 -0.55 1.71
C ALA A 197 -1.43 0.44 2.12
N TYR A 198 -2.68 0.24 1.67
CA TYR A 198 -3.85 1.05 2.02
C TYR A 198 -5.12 0.21 2.11
N GLY A 199 -5.26 -0.64 3.07
CA GLY A 199 -6.42 -1.54 3.16
C GLY A 199 -7.05 -1.61 4.55
N ILE A 200 -6.43 -1.01 5.56
CA ILE A 200 -6.92 -1.12 6.93
C ILE A 200 -8.21 -0.33 7.21
N TYR A 201 -8.60 0.57 6.34
CA TYR A 201 -9.90 1.25 6.41
C TYR A 201 -10.99 0.57 5.54
N CYS A 202 -10.73 -0.62 5.03
CA CYS A 202 -11.69 -1.42 4.24
C CYS A 202 -12.03 -2.71 4.97
N THR A 203 -13.25 -2.81 5.49
CA THR A 203 -13.71 -3.98 6.26
C THR A 203 -13.56 -5.29 5.49
N LYS A 204 -13.82 -5.29 4.17
CA LYS A 204 -13.64 -6.48 3.33
C LYS A 204 -12.20 -7.00 3.37
N ILE A 205 -11.21 -6.10 3.30
CA ILE A 205 -9.78 -6.47 3.36
C ILE A 205 -9.43 -6.99 4.75
N ILE A 206 -9.93 -6.35 5.81
CA ILE A 206 -9.73 -6.79 7.19
C ILE A 206 -10.23 -8.23 7.36
N ASP A 207 -11.46 -8.51 6.91
CA ASP A 207 -12.08 -9.83 7.01
C ASP A 207 -11.29 -10.89 6.20
N MET A 208 -10.81 -10.53 5.00
CA MET A 208 -9.99 -11.41 4.19
C MET A 208 -8.66 -11.77 4.87
N ILE A 209 -7.95 -10.80 5.45
CA ILE A 209 -6.69 -11.06 6.15
C ILE A 209 -6.92 -11.90 7.40
N ASN A 210 -7.95 -11.61 8.19
CA ASN A 210 -8.32 -12.43 9.37
C ASN A 210 -8.61 -13.88 8.98
N LYS A 211 -9.36 -14.11 7.90
CA LYS A 211 -9.65 -15.46 7.39
C LYS A 211 -8.39 -16.17 6.90
N ALA A 212 -7.55 -15.46 6.15
CA ALA A 212 -6.30 -16.00 5.63
C ALA A 212 -5.35 -16.43 6.77
N ASP A 213 -5.21 -15.60 7.82
CA ASP A 213 -4.39 -15.94 8.99
C ASP A 213 -4.94 -17.15 9.76
N LYS A 214 -6.27 -17.23 9.89
CA LYS A 214 -6.93 -18.36 10.59
C LYS A 214 -6.80 -19.67 9.83
N SER A 215 -6.92 -19.67 8.52
CA SER A 215 -7.00 -20.88 7.68
C SER A 215 -5.67 -21.32 7.06
N GLY A 216 -4.71 -20.40 6.93
CA GLY A 216 -3.50 -20.61 6.17
C GLY A 216 -2.23 -20.08 6.79
N GLU A 217 -1.30 -19.70 5.94
CA GLU A 217 -0.03 -19.05 6.28
C GLU A 217 -0.12 -17.57 5.94
N VAL A 218 -0.04 -16.69 6.93
CA VAL A 218 0.21 -15.25 6.78
C VAL A 218 1.47 -14.93 7.57
N THR A 219 2.59 -14.76 6.87
CA THR A 219 3.87 -14.57 7.55
C THR A 219 4.04 -13.14 8.05
N LEU A 220 3.90 -12.16 7.16
CA LEU A 220 4.01 -10.74 7.45
C LEU A 220 3.04 -9.93 6.59
N VAL A 221 2.45 -8.90 7.17
CA VAL A 221 1.60 -7.93 6.46
C VAL A 221 2.23 -6.55 6.58
N ILE A 222 2.25 -5.80 5.47
CA ILE A 222 2.89 -4.49 5.40
C ILE A 222 1.86 -3.43 5.01
N SER A 223 1.81 -2.33 5.76
CA SER A 223 0.92 -1.19 5.50
C SER A 223 1.68 0.15 5.60
N SER A 224 1.16 1.17 4.91
CA SER A 224 1.69 2.54 4.92
C SER A 224 1.02 3.38 5.99
N THR A 225 1.76 4.27 6.65
CA THR A 225 1.18 5.19 7.62
C THR A 225 0.43 6.32 6.94
N ASP A 226 1.00 6.92 5.89
CA ASP A 226 0.41 8.04 5.15
C ASP A 226 -0.94 7.71 4.51
N LYS A 227 -1.04 6.55 3.87
CA LYS A 227 -2.26 6.14 3.16
C LYS A 227 -3.41 5.73 4.08
N ASN A 228 -3.11 5.40 5.33
CA ASN A 228 -4.11 4.89 6.27
C ASN A 228 -4.45 5.89 7.38
N PHE A 229 -3.54 6.81 7.73
CA PHE A 229 -3.70 7.70 8.89
C PHE A 229 -3.57 9.18 8.55
N MET A 230 -3.50 9.54 7.26
CA MET A 230 -3.44 10.96 6.81
C MET A 230 -2.27 11.74 7.42
N VAL A 231 -1.12 11.08 7.53
CA VAL A 231 0.16 11.68 7.96
C VAL A 231 1.08 11.89 6.76
N PRO A 232 2.14 12.70 6.88
CA PRO A 232 3.14 12.83 5.81
C PRO A 232 3.75 11.49 5.40
N VAL A 233 4.17 11.38 4.14
CA VAL A 233 4.88 10.20 3.62
C VAL A 233 6.19 10.02 4.39
N GLY A 234 6.50 8.78 4.79
CA GLY A 234 7.77 8.49 5.44
C GLY A 234 7.71 7.34 6.44
N GLY A 235 6.53 6.72 6.63
CA GLY A 235 6.36 5.61 7.54
C GLY A 235 5.62 4.41 6.92
N ALA A 236 5.99 3.22 7.38
CA ALA A 236 5.26 1.99 7.15
C ALA A 236 5.25 1.16 8.44
N PHE A 237 4.37 0.18 8.52
CA PHE A 237 4.37 -0.75 9.65
C PHE A 237 4.20 -2.18 9.18
N ILE A 238 4.86 -3.08 9.88
CA ILE A 238 4.85 -4.52 9.64
C ILE A 238 4.23 -5.20 10.84
N TYR A 239 3.30 -6.10 10.60
CA TYR A 239 2.55 -6.77 11.65
C TYR A 239 2.22 -8.22 11.30
N SER A 240 1.98 -9.03 12.32
CA SER A 240 1.67 -10.46 12.17
C SER A 240 1.02 -11.05 13.41
N SER A 241 0.41 -12.23 13.26
CA SER A 241 0.11 -13.16 14.35
C SER A 241 1.35 -13.89 14.88
N LYS A 242 2.47 -13.82 14.12
CA LYS A 242 3.74 -14.49 14.41
C LYS A 242 4.74 -13.49 15.02
N GLU A 243 4.78 -13.42 16.34
CA GLU A 243 5.64 -12.49 17.07
C GLU A 243 7.12 -12.67 16.74
N ASP A 244 7.57 -13.94 16.57
CA ASP A 244 8.95 -14.26 16.20
C ASP A 244 9.36 -13.68 14.86
N MET A 245 8.44 -13.62 13.88
CA MET A 245 8.71 -13.05 12.56
C MET A 245 8.85 -11.54 12.62
N VAL A 246 7.99 -10.86 13.39
CA VAL A 246 8.12 -9.41 13.61
C VAL A 246 9.39 -9.09 14.38
N LEU A 247 9.75 -9.91 15.39
CA LEU A 247 11.01 -9.77 16.11
C LEU A 247 12.24 -9.94 15.19
N LYS A 248 12.19 -10.86 14.22
CA LYS A 248 13.28 -11.01 13.23
C LYS A 248 13.41 -9.75 12.37
N VAL A 249 12.31 -9.12 11.96
CA VAL A 249 12.35 -7.83 11.25
C VAL A 249 12.99 -6.75 12.12
N LYS A 250 12.58 -6.63 13.40
CA LYS A 250 13.16 -5.67 14.36
C LYS A 250 14.68 -5.84 14.48
N LYS A 251 15.15 -7.07 14.58
CA LYS A 251 16.58 -7.43 14.71
C LYS A 251 17.37 -7.29 13.41
N ASN A 252 16.72 -7.36 12.27
CA ASN A 252 17.40 -7.24 10.96
C ASN A 252 17.55 -5.79 10.49
N TYR A 253 16.98 -4.82 11.20
CA TYR A 253 17.14 -3.41 10.87
C TYR A 253 18.57 -2.93 11.16
N PRO A 254 19.34 -2.48 10.15
CA PRO A 254 20.75 -2.15 10.32
C PRO A 254 20.92 -0.74 10.90
N GLY A 255 21.09 -0.63 12.21
CA GLY A 255 21.45 0.62 12.86
C GLY A 255 20.28 1.33 13.55
N ARG A 256 20.37 2.66 13.62
CA ARG A 256 19.40 3.56 14.23
C ARG A 256 18.54 4.22 13.17
N ALA A 257 17.38 4.72 13.59
CA ALA A 257 16.43 5.32 12.67
C ALA A 257 15.88 6.66 13.19
N SER A 258 15.28 7.44 12.29
CA SER A 258 14.56 8.66 12.62
C SER A 258 13.29 8.38 13.43
N ILE A 259 12.99 9.24 14.39
CA ILE A 259 11.71 9.25 15.11
C ILE A 259 10.62 10.03 14.34
N SER A 260 10.98 10.88 13.38
CA SER A 260 10.06 11.88 12.81
C SER A 260 8.76 11.31 12.24
N PRO A 261 8.75 10.27 11.36
CA PRO A 261 7.49 9.74 10.86
C PRO A 261 6.65 9.04 11.94
N ILE A 262 7.30 8.55 12.99
CA ILE A 262 6.64 7.91 14.14
C ILE A 262 6.01 8.97 15.03
N LEU A 263 6.69 10.09 15.21
CA LEU A 263 6.20 11.26 15.95
C LEU A 263 4.97 11.88 15.28
N ASP A 264 4.99 12.04 13.95
CA ASP A 264 3.84 12.53 13.19
C ASP A 264 2.61 11.63 13.39
N LEU A 265 2.82 10.32 13.36
CA LEU A 265 1.74 9.35 13.61
C LEU A 265 1.24 9.42 15.06
N PHE A 266 2.14 9.57 16.04
CA PHE A 266 1.78 9.68 17.44
C PHE A 266 0.94 10.92 17.72
N ILE A 267 1.35 12.09 17.23
CA ILE A 267 0.62 13.35 17.37
C ILE A 267 -0.77 13.21 16.74
N SER A 268 -0.84 12.67 15.52
CA SER A 268 -2.12 12.46 14.81
C SER A 268 -3.05 11.50 15.56
N PHE A 269 -2.52 10.47 16.22
CA PHE A 269 -3.33 9.55 17.01
C PHE A 269 -3.88 10.18 18.28
N LEU A 270 -3.09 11.03 18.95
CA LEU A 270 -3.56 11.78 20.13
C LEU A 270 -4.68 12.77 19.77
N GLU A 271 -4.55 13.46 18.63
CA GLU A 271 -5.54 14.42 18.16
C GLU A 271 -6.81 13.74 17.61
N MET A 272 -6.65 12.71 16.80
CA MET A 272 -7.77 12.02 16.16
C MET A 272 -8.52 11.10 17.12
N GLY A 273 -7.80 10.31 17.90
CA GLY A 273 -8.36 9.25 18.74
C GLY A 273 -9.04 8.12 17.98
N LYS A 274 -9.33 7.06 18.68
CA LYS A 274 -9.93 5.83 18.13
C LYS A 274 -11.33 6.03 17.53
N ASN A 275 -12.16 6.83 18.18
CA ASN A 275 -13.56 7.03 17.76
C ASN A 275 -13.63 7.84 16.46
N LYS A 276 -12.83 8.90 16.33
CA LYS A 276 -12.79 9.69 15.10
C LYS A 276 -12.29 8.84 13.92
N TYR A 277 -11.27 7.99 14.14
CA TYR A 277 -10.81 7.08 13.09
C TYR A 277 -11.90 6.12 12.60
N LYS A 278 -12.68 5.54 13.53
CA LYS A 278 -13.85 4.70 13.18
C LYS A 278 -14.92 5.47 12.41
N SER A 279 -15.17 6.73 12.78
CA SER A 279 -16.08 7.61 12.04
C SER A 279 -15.61 7.84 10.62
N LEU A 280 -14.33 8.15 10.43
CA LEU A 280 -13.73 8.35 9.10
C LEU A 280 -13.86 7.11 8.19
N ILE A 281 -13.71 5.90 8.75
CA ILE A 281 -13.95 4.66 7.99
C ILE A 281 -15.42 4.57 7.53
N LYS A 282 -16.37 4.88 8.41
CA LYS A 282 -17.80 4.89 8.09
C LYS A 282 -18.12 5.95 7.04
N GLU A 283 -17.66 7.18 7.25
CA GLU A 283 -17.83 8.30 6.32
C GLU A 283 -17.28 7.96 4.92
N ARG A 284 -16.07 7.41 4.82
CA ARG A 284 -15.50 6.96 3.56
C ARG A 284 -16.40 5.95 2.83
N LYS A 285 -16.99 5.00 3.57
CA LYS A 285 -17.87 3.98 2.99
C LYS A 285 -19.13 4.59 2.37
N GLU A 286 -19.69 5.59 3.00
CA GLU A 286 -20.87 6.30 2.46
C GLU A 286 -20.48 7.21 1.29
N LYS A 287 -19.37 7.93 1.39
CA LYS A 287 -18.84 8.77 0.31
C LYS A 287 -18.46 7.97 -0.94
N TYR A 288 -18.00 6.73 -0.78
CA TYR A 288 -17.76 5.83 -1.92
C TYR A 288 -19.02 5.57 -2.73
N LYS A 289 -20.17 5.36 -2.08
CA LYS A 289 -21.47 5.17 -2.75
C LYS A 289 -21.94 6.46 -3.44
N ILE A 290 -21.76 7.61 -2.77
CA ILE A 290 -22.12 8.92 -3.32
C ILE A 290 -21.30 9.21 -4.58
N LEU A 291 -19.99 8.98 -4.53
CA LEU A 291 -19.09 9.19 -5.66
C LEU A 291 -19.48 8.31 -6.86
N ILE A 292 -19.76 7.03 -6.65
CA ILE A 292 -20.25 6.13 -7.70
C ILE A 292 -21.50 6.69 -8.34
N LYS A 293 -22.54 6.99 -7.54
CA LYS A 293 -23.83 7.49 -8.04
C LYS A 293 -23.69 8.77 -8.88
N LYS A 294 -22.84 9.70 -8.43
CA LYS A 294 -22.60 10.94 -9.17
C LYS A 294 -21.85 10.67 -10.49
N MET A 295 -20.88 9.78 -10.48
CA MET A 295 -20.14 9.40 -11.69
C MET A 295 -20.99 8.59 -12.67
N GLU A 296 -21.96 7.80 -12.21
CA GLU A 296 -22.93 7.11 -13.05
C GLU A 296 -23.77 8.08 -13.90
N SER A 297 -24.15 9.25 -13.34
CA SER A 297 -24.85 10.29 -14.07
C SER A 297 -24.01 10.85 -15.24
N ILE A 298 -22.69 11.04 -15.00
CA ILE A 298 -21.75 11.46 -16.05
C ILE A 298 -21.58 10.34 -17.09
N ALA A 299 -21.40 9.11 -16.65
CA ALA A 299 -21.24 7.96 -17.53
C ALA A 299 -22.44 7.85 -18.50
N THR A 300 -23.65 7.93 -17.98
CA THR A 300 -24.88 7.89 -18.78
C THR A 300 -24.93 9.00 -19.82
N LYS A 301 -24.54 10.24 -19.47
CA LYS A 301 -24.49 11.40 -20.40
C LYS A 301 -23.62 11.14 -21.63
N TYR A 302 -22.50 10.42 -21.45
CA TYR A 302 -21.55 10.17 -22.53
C TYR A 302 -21.65 8.76 -23.15
N GLY A 303 -22.51 7.88 -22.61
CA GLY A 303 -22.66 6.51 -23.06
C GLY A 303 -21.60 5.56 -22.48
N GLU A 304 -20.98 5.95 -21.36
CA GLU A 304 -19.95 5.18 -20.66
C GLU A 304 -20.54 4.40 -19.48
N LYS A 305 -19.68 3.67 -18.78
CA LYS A 305 -20.04 2.88 -17.59
C LYS A 305 -19.12 3.22 -16.41
N VAL A 306 -19.70 3.22 -15.21
CA VAL A 306 -18.97 3.16 -13.95
C VAL A 306 -18.98 1.72 -13.45
N ILE A 307 -17.82 1.14 -13.24
CA ILE A 307 -17.68 -0.21 -12.71
C ILE A 307 -17.30 -0.12 -11.24
N ALA A 308 -18.33 -0.32 -10.40
CA ALA A 308 -18.17 -0.48 -8.96
C ALA A 308 -17.70 -1.91 -8.67
N MET A 309 -16.40 -2.07 -8.55
CA MET A 309 -15.74 -3.36 -8.43
C MET A 309 -16.28 -4.21 -7.26
N ASN A 310 -16.57 -5.47 -7.51
CA ASN A 310 -16.88 -6.42 -6.43
C ASN A 310 -15.63 -6.82 -5.65
N GLY A 311 -14.55 -7.03 -6.34
CA GLY A 311 -13.25 -7.41 -5.78
C GLY A 311 -12.37 -6.25 -5.32
N ASN A 312 -12.83 -4.98 -5.42
CA ASN A 312 -12.11 -3.80 -4.95
C ASN A 312 -13.09 -2.71 -4.50
N LYS A 313 -13.15 -2.45 -3.19
CA LYS A 313 -14.08 -1.47 -2.58
C LYS A 313 -13.45 -0.09 -2.29
N ILE A 314 -12.33 0.22 -2.97
CA ILE A 314 -11.61 1.50 -2.83
C ILE A 314 -11.48 2.19 -4.17
N SER A 315 -11.07 1.47 -5.21
CA SER A 315 -10.86 1.98 -6.57
C SER A 315 -12.10 1.75 -7.43
N ILE A 316 -12.33 2.65 -8.36
CA ILE A 316 -13.49 2.69 -9.27
C ILE A 316 -12.94 2.82 -10.69
N LEU A 317 -13.54 2.12 -11.65
CA LEU A 317 -13.24 2.23 -13.07
C LEU A 317 -14.35 2.98 -13.78
N PHE A 318 -13.99 3.88 -14.70
CA PHE A 318 -14.86 4.59 -15.60
C PHE A 318 -14.39 4.34 -17.03
N THR A 319 -15.23 3.78 -17.90
CA THR A 319 -14.87 3.50 -19.29
C THR A 319 -14.71 4.81 -20.10
N LEU A 320 -13.91 4.80 -21.16
CA LEU A 320 -13.65 5.98 -21.98
C LEU A 320 -13.82 5.71 -23.47
N LYS A 321 -14.30 4.53 -23.85
CA LYS A 321 -14.36 4.11 -25.26
C LYS A 321 -15.22 5.05 -26.09
N ASN A 322 -16.45 5.30 -25.70
CA ASN A 322 -17.38 6.17 -26.44
C ASN A 322 -16.93 7.65 -26.44
N ILE A 323 -16.30 8.09 -25.35
CA ILE A 323 -15.73 9.45 -25.26
C ILE A 323 -14.63 9.63 -26.29
N VAL A 324 -13.72 8.66 -26.40
CA VAL A 324 -12.63 8.67 -27.38
C VAL A 324 -13.17 8.62 -28.81
N GLU A 325 -14.13 7.75 -29.11
CA GLU A 325 -14.79 7.69 -30.43
C GLU A 325 -15.43 9.02 -30.78
N LYS A 326 -16.18 9.64 -29.87
CA LYS A 326 -16.81 10.96 -30.09
C LYS A 326 -15.83 12.10 -30.28
N SER A 327 -14.62 12.00 -29.77
CA SER A 327 -13.57 13.00 -29.92
C SER A 327 -12.80 12.90 -31.27
N GLY A 328 -13.15 11.94 -32.14
CA GLY A 328 -12.38 11.64 -33.34
C GLY A 328 -11.12 10.78 -33.07
N ASN A 329 -11.18 9.91 -32.06
CA ASN A 329 -10.11 8.99 -31.65
C ASN A 329 -8.84 9.69 -31.14
N LYS A 330 -8.97 10.78 -30.38
CA LYS A 330 -7.86 11.42 -29.68
C LYS A 330 -7.26 10.51 -28.63
N ASP A 331 -6.02 10.78 -28.25
CA ASP A 331 -5.37 10.04 -27.16
C ASP A 331 -6.06 10.38 -25.82
N ALA A 332 -6.68 9.38 -25.20
CA ALA A 332 -7.34 9.54 -23.92
C ALA A 332 -6.39 10.05 -22.80
N LYS A 333 -5.08 9.93 -22.95
CA LYS A 333 -4.10 10.50 -22.00
C LYS A 333 -4.22 12.00 -21.85
N GLU A 334 -4.73 12.70 -22.85
CA GLU A 334 -4.99 14.14 -22.80
C GLU A 334 -5.98 14.49 -21.67
N ILE A 335 -6.98 13.63 -21.41
CA ILE A 335 -7.90 13.79 -20.27
C ILE A 335 -7.12 13.86 -18.95
N GLY A 336 -6.09 13.01 -18.80
CA GLY A 336 -5.21 13.03 -17.63
C GLY A 336 -4.45 14.35 -17.48
N SER A 337 -3.90 14.88 -18.56
CA SER A 337 -3.24 16.20 -18.61
C SER A 337 -4.21 17.33 -18.29
N MET A 338 -5.42 17.26 -18.84
CA MET A 338 -6.49 18.25 -18.57
C MET A 338 -6.94 18.20 -17.10
N CYS A 339 -6.98 17.01 -16.47
CA CYS A 339 -7.24 16.86 -15.04
C CYS A 339 -6.15 17.56 -14.20
N PHE A 340 -4.88 17.27 -14.49
CA PHE A 340 -3.76 17.87 -13.78
C PHE A 340 -3.77 19.40 -13.87
N ASN A 341 -3.95 19.96 -15.05
CA ASN A 341 -4.03 21.42 -15.28
C ASN A 341 -5.21 22.09 -14.55
N ARG A 342 -6.25 21.32 -14.22
CA ARG A 342 -7.40 21.79 -13.42
C ARG A 342 -7.34 21.41 -11.95
N GLN A 343 -6.13 21.06 -11.46
CA GLN A 343 -5.88 20.71 -10.07
C GLN A 343 -6.68 19.48 -9.60
N ILE A 344 -6.83 18.49 -10.49
CA ILE A 344 -7.33 17.16 -10.13
C ILE A 344 -6.13 16.20 -10.11
N SER A 345 -5.83 15.62 -8.96
CA SER A 345 -4.79 14.61 -8.79
C SER A 345 -5.39 13.24 -8.49
N GLY A 346 -4.60 12.18 -8.65
CA GLY A 346 -5.00 10.81 -8.30
C GLY A 346 -5.81 10.06 -9.36
N VAL A 347 -6.25 10.73 -10.42
CA VAL A 347 -6.86 10.10 -11.59
C VAL A 347 -5.77 9.41 -12.43
N ARG A 348 -6.05 8.24 -12.94
CA ARG A 348 -5.17 7.50 -13.85
C ARG A 348 -5.94 7.17 -15.13
N ILE A 349 -5.38 7.54 -16.27
CA ILE A 349 -5.90 7.16 -17.60
C ILE A 349 -5.03 6.04 -18.14
N ILE A 350 -5.66 4.93 -18.49
CA ILE A 350 -4.99 3.75 -19.02
C ILE A 350 -5.48 3.51 -20.45
N THR A 351 -4.53 3.45 -21.37
CA THR A 351 -4.76 3.24 -22.80
C THR A 351 -4.08 1.94 -23.22
N SER A 352 -4.46 1.44 -24.40
CA SER A 352 -3.74 0.33 -25.04
C SER A 352 -2.27 0.68 -25.23
N SER A 353 -1.41 -0.27 -25.05
CA SER A 353 0.02 -0.15 -25.38
C SER A 353 0.29 -0.30 -26.89
N ASN A 354 -0.70 -0.70 -27.68
CA ASN A 354 -0.57 -0.98 -29.11
C ASN A 354 0.63 -1.92 -29.43
N GLY A 355 0.91 -2.86 -28.53
CA GLY A 355 2.03 -3.79 -28.64
C GLY A 355 3.34 -3.30 -28.05
N GLU A 356 3.45 -2.04 -27.66
CA GLU A 356 4.63 -1.53 -27.00
C GLU A 356 4.76 -2.08 -25.56
N LYS A 357 5.97 -2.45 -25.18
CA LYS A 357 6.28 -2.95 -23.86
C LYS A 357 6.83 -1.86 -22.97
N LYS A 358 6.34 -1.80 -21.74
CA LYS A 358 6.87 -0.94 -20.69
C LYS A 358 7.89 -1.71 -19.87
N ASN A 359 9.18 -1.29 -19.90
CA ASN A 359 10.20 -1.86 -19.02
C ASN A 359 10.09 -1.30 -17.60
N VAL A 360 10.07 -2.18 -16.61
CA VAL A 360 10.13 -1.84 -15.18
C VAL A 360 11.07 -2.83 -14.49
N GLY A 361 12.17 -2.34 -13.93
CA GLY A 361 13.10 -3.18 -13.17
C GLY A 361 13.75 -4.32 -13.96
N GLY A 362 13.89 -4.16 -15.28
CA GLY A 362 14.41 -5.18 -16.19
C GLY A 362 13.38 -6.13 -16.76
N TYR A 363 12.10 -5.97 -16.44
CA TYR A 363 10.99 -6.81 -16.91
C TYR A 363 10.04 -6.01 -17.79
N ASP A 364 9.57 -6.63 -18.87
CA ASP A 364 8.71 -6.02 -19.87
C ASP A 364 7.24 -6.39 -19.65
N PHE A 365 6.36 -5.38 -19.74
CA PHE A 365 4.92 -5.52 -19.53
C PHE A 365 4.13 -4.90 -20.69
N LEU A 366 3.15 -5.62 -21.21
CA LEU A 366 2.11 -5.09 -22.08
C LEU A 366 1.01 -4.42 -21.26
N ASN A 367 0.31 -3.47 -21.86
CA ASN A 367 -0.83 -2.75 -21.26
C ASN A 367 -0.56 -2.30 -19.80
N TYR A 368 0.64 -1.77 -19.57
CA TYR A 368 1.07 -1.36 -18.23
C TYR A 368 0.14 -0.30 -17.65
N GLY A 369 -0.36 -0.58 -16.46
CA GLY A 369 -1.38 0.22 -15.76
C GLY A 369 -2.68 -0.56 -15.55
N SER A 370 -2.99 -1.52 -16.43
CA SER A 370 -4.13 -2.41 -16.28
C SER A 370 -3.84 -3.60 -15.35
N SER A 371 -2.57 -3.90 -15.10
CA SER A 371 -2.05 -5.08 -14.40
C SER A 371 -2.31 -6.41 -15.14
N CYS A 372 -2.69 -6.36 -16.43
CA CYS A 372 -2.97 -7.54 -17.24
C CYS A 372 -2.55 -7.28 -18.69
N ASP A 373 -1.77 -8.21 -19.28
CA ASP A 373 -1.30 -8.06 -20.66
C ASP A 373 -2.44 -8.06 -21.69
N ASN A 374 -3.48 -8.86 -21.44
CA ASN A 374 -4.61 -9.08 -22.35
C ASN A 374 -5.90 -8.42 -21.85
N TYR A 375 -5.82 -7.24 -21.22
CA TYR A 375 -7.01 -6.53 -20.77
C TYR A 375 -7.74 -5.86 -21.95
N ASN A 376 -9.01 -6.22 -22.17
CA ASN A 376 -9.75 -5.87 -23.38
C ASN A 376 -10.62 -4.59 -23.27
N HIS A 377 -10.77 -4.02 -22.07
CA HIS A 377 -11.63 -2.85 -21.81
C HIS A 377 -10.85 -1.54 -21.73
N LEU A 378 -9.88 -1.34 -22.64
CA LEU A 378 -9.13 -0.10 -22.79
C LEU A 378 -9.81 0.78 -23.86
N PRO A 379 -9.77 2.14 -23.76
CA PRO A 379 -9.22 2.90 -22.64
C PRO A 379 -10.20 3.05 -21.46
N TYR A 380 -9.67 3.35 -20.29
CA TYR A 380 -10.48 3.66 -19.12
C TYR A 380 -9.78 4.66 -18.18
N MET A 381 -10.55 5.27 -17.31
CA MET A 381 -10.09 6.09 -16.18
C MET A 381 -10.30 5.33 -14.87
N THR A 382 -9.36 5.43 -13.95
CA THR A 382 -9.55 4.94 -12.59
C THR A 382 -9.27 6.02 -11.54
N PHE A 383 -10.06 6.04 -10.49
CA PHE A 383 -9.95 6.94 -9.35
C PHE A 383 -10.36 6.19 -8.07
N SER A 384 -10.17 6.80 -6.91
CA SER A 384 -10.39 6.11 -5.64
C SER A 384 -11.09 7.00 -4.63
N CYS A 385 -11.85 6.36 -3.72
CA CYS A 385 -12.39 7.00 -2.53
C CYS A 385 -11.53 6.61 -1.33
N ALA A 386 -10.55 7.46 -1.00
CA ALA A 386 -9.64 7.25 0.12
C ALA A 386 -10.24 7.73 1.45
N ILE A 387 -9.66 7.29 2.56
CA ILE A 387 -10.01 7.81 3.89
C ILE A 387 -9.71 9.32 3.97
N GLY A 388 -10.57 10.08 4.62
CA GLY A 388 -10.42 11.53 4.77
C GLY A 388 -10.90 12.37 3.60
N ILE A 389 -11.40 11.76 2.50
CA ILE A 389 -11.98 12.51 1.37
C ILE A 389 -13.15 13.41 1.85
N LYS A 390 -13.19 14.64 1.37
CA LYS A 390 -14.20 15.64 1.71
C LYS A 390 -15.33 15.68 0.67
N ASP A 391 -16.49 16.18 1.06
CA ASP A 391 -17.63 16.30 0.15
C ASP A 391 -17.35 17.32 -0.96
N GLU A 392 -16.65 18.42 -0.62
CA GLU A 392 -16.21 19.44 -1.58
C GLU A 392 -15.26 18.88 -2.64
N GLU A 393 -14.43 17.89 -2.29
CA GLU A 393 -13.54 17.23 -3.24
C GLU A 393 -14.32 16.35 -4.21
N ILE A 394 -15.35 15.65 -3.74
CA ILE A 394 -16.25 14.85 -4.59
C ILE A 394 -17.00 15.75 -5.56
N GLU A 395 -17.64 16.83 -5.07
CA GLU A 395 -18.37 17.79 -5.89
C GLU A 395 -17.45 18.47 -6.89
N GLY A 396 -16.29 18.93 -6.44
CA GLY A 396 -15.29 19.54 -7.30
C GLY A 396 -14.79 18.61 -8.39
N PHE A 397 -14.56 17.33 -8.07
CA PHE A 397 -14.17 16.32 -9.06
C PHE A 397 -15.25 16.09 -10.10
N VAL A 398 -16.48 15.82 -9.67
CA VAL A 398 -17.62 15.55 -10.55
C VAL A 398 -17.88 16.72 -11.51
N ASN A 399 -17.90 17.95 -11.01
CA ASN A 399 -18.15 19.15 -11.81
C ASN A 399 -17.00 19.44 -12.81
N LYS A 400 -15.76 19.21 -12.41
CA LYS A 400 -14.61 19.45 -13.28
C LYS A 400 -14.45 18.38 -14.34
N ILE A 401 -14.66 17.09 -13.99
CA ILE A 401 -14.49 15.99 -14.95
C ILE A 401 -15.53 16.05 -16.06
N ASP A 402 -16.77 16.44 -15.79
CA ASP A 402 -17.80 16.63 -16.81
C ASP A 402 -17.36 17.68 -17.85
N LYS A 403 -16.88 18.85 -17.40
CA LYS A 403 -16.34 19.90 -18.26
C LYS A 403 -15.10 19.47 -19.02
N ILE A 404 -14.25 18.65 -18.43
CA ILE A 404 -13.05 18.12 -19.09
C ILE A 404 -13.45 17.20 -20.23
N ILE A 405 -14.38 16.29 -20.01
CA ILE A 405 -14.86 15.36 -21.03
C ILE A 405 -15.55 16.15 -22.18
N GLU A 406 -16.39 17.12 -21.83
CA GLU A 406 -17.05 17.97 -22.83
C GLU A 406 -16.04 18.70 -23.74
N ASN A 407 -15.00 19.31 -23.12
CA ASN A 407 -13.94 19.99 -23.85
C ASN A 407 -13.09 19.03 -24.69
N PHE A 408 -12.79 17.83 -24.17
CA PHE A 408 -12.03 16.80 -24.89
C PHE A 408 -12.77 16.32 -26.16
N ILE A 409 -14.09 16.24 -26.12
CA ILE A 409 -14.90 15.85 -27.26
C ILE A 409 -14.98 16.98 -28.30
N LYS A 410 -15.11 18.26 -27.86
CA LYS A 410 -15.31 19.41 -28.77
C LYS A 410 -14.05 19.88 -29.47
N HIS A 411 -12.92 19.83 -28.83
CA HIS A 411 -11.63 20.37 -29.31
C HIS A 411 -10.66 19.27 -29.67
#